data_5e8fe98e5a8a245035236a1614cbdc22
#
_entry.id   5e8fe98e5a8a245035236a1614cbdc22
#
_cell.length_a   1.000
_cell.length_b   1.000
_cell.length_c   1.000
_cell.angle_alpha   90.00
_cell.angle_beta   90.00
_cell.angle_gamma   90.00
#
_symmetry.space_group_name_H-M   'P 1'
#
loop_
_entity.id
_entity.type
_entity.pdbx_description
1 polymer ?
#
loop_
_entity_poly.entity_id
_entity_poly.type
_entity_poly.pdbx_seq_one_letter_code
_entity_poly.pdbx_strand_id
1 'polypeptide(L)'
;MKFQVLSIVPHSPHPLTGELLSAADRLEQVVTLGETAERLGFDAYAVGERHAGPFLSSAPTVLLAALAARTSRIRLLTGVTVVAILDPVRVAEDYATLDQLSRGRLELVIGKGAEAGHFDLFGLDEERQWDLQKEKYELLRRLWSEEGVDWEGEFRPPLKNVTTVPRPYAGPPRIWHGSATSLNSPELAAKHGDPLFTANAIQPREAYARLIAHYREKFEEYGHDPAHARVAAGSGGLLIADTTEQAITRYRDLYEAKVRQSFRPHLEGKAGYNTPFRTIEDAIAGGPQLIGSPQRIIDKILGYHEHYGHDLQSITVDAFGQSTAEQTETLQRFAEEIAPVVRREAPSTLWEE
;
A
#
# COMPACT_ATOMS: atom_id res chain seq x y z
N MET A 1 3.16 2.77 17.21
CA MET A 1 3.08 2.51 15.77
C MET A 1 1.94 1.56 15.46
N LYS A 2 1.19 1.79 14.39
CA LYS A 2 0.19 0.87 13.86
C LYS A 2 0.82 -0.01 12.78
N PHE A 3 0.25 -1.20 12.54
CA PHE A 3 0.79 -2.15 11.57
C PHE A 3 -0.26 -2.59 10.55
N GLN A 4 0.12 -2.55 9.28
CA GLN A 4 -0.69 -3.01 8.15
C GLN A 4 -0.01 -4.18 7.44
N VAL A 5 -0.78 -5.18 7.05
CA VAL A 5 -0.36 -6.21 6.11
C VAL A 5 -0.83 -5.81 4.71
N LEU A 6 0.07 -5.79 3.72
CA LEU A 6 -0.24 -5.46 2.33
C LEU A 6 0.00 -6.67 1.43
N SER A 7 -0.97 -6.99 0.58
CA SER A 7 -0.80 -7.86 -0.57
C SER A 7 -1.10 -7.10 -1.88
N ILE A 8 -0.18 -7.15 -2.83
CA ILE A 8 -0.43 -6.73 -4.22
C ILE A 8 -0.86 -7.92 -5.09
N VAL A 9 -1.14 -9.05 -4.46
CA VAL A 9 -1.58 -10.32 -5.03
C VAL A 9 -0.72 -10.78 -6.22
N PRO A 10 0.62 -10.91 -6.04
CA PRO A 10 1.47 -11.40 -7.10
C PRO A 10 1.07 -12.83 -7.48
N HIS A 11 1.06 -13.10 -8.80
CA HIS A 11 0.74 -14.40 -9.36
C HIS A 11 1.79 -14.79 -10.38
N SER A 12 2.90 -15.28 -9.88
CA SER A 12 4.06 -15.73 -10.66
C SER A 12 4.50 -17.10 -10.15
N PRO A 13 5.15 -17.93 -10.97
CA PRO A 13 5.75 -19.17 -10.49
C PRO A 13 6.69 -18.91 -9.30
N HIS A 14 6.68 -19.84 -8.33
CA HIS A 14 7.62 -19.79 -7.21
C HIS A 14 9.05 -19.72 -7.74
N PRO A 15 9.89 -18.78 -7.29
CA PRO A 15 11.17 -18.48 -7.95
C PRO A 15 12.19 -19.63 -7.90
N LEU A 16 12.06 -20.59 -6.99
CA LEU A 16 12.94 -21.76 -6.88
C LEU A 16 12.33 -23.03 -7.44
N THR A 17 11.04 -23.30 -7.16
CA THR A 17 10.39 -24.58 -7.54
C THR A 17 9.67 -24.52 -8.87
N GLY A 18 9.32 -23.33 -9.35
CA GLY A 18 8.50 -23.12 -10.54
C GLY A 18 7.01 -23.42 -10.34
N GLU A 19 6.59 -23.79 -9.14
CA GLU A 19 5.18 -24.06 -8.82
C GLU A 19 4.35 -22.78 -8.93
N LEU A 20 3.15 -22.87 -9.50
CA LEU A 20 2.19 -21.77 -9.60
C LEU A 20 0.86 -22.22 -9.00
N LEU A 21 0.39 -21.53 -8.00
CA LEU A 21 -0.97 -21.72 -7.46
C LEU A 21 -2.03 -21.44 -8.52
N SER A 22 -3.18 -22.11 -8.43
CA SER A 22 -4.35 -21.66 -9.21
C SER A 22 -4.76 -20.24 -8.79
N ALA A 23 -5.41 -19.50 -9.70
CA ALA A 23 -5.93 -18.17 -9.38
C ALA A 23 -6.92 -18.22 -8.20
N ALA A 24 -7.76 -19.25 -8.14
CA ALA A 24 -8.73 -19.43 -7.05
C ALA A 24 -8.03 -19.62 -5.70
N ASP A 25 -7.04 -20.55 -5.63
CA ASP A 25 -6.30 -20.81 -4.40
C ASP A 25 -5.50 -19.58 -3.94
N ARG A 26 -4.93 -18.84 -4.89
CA ARG A 26 -4.19 -17.60 -4.58
C ARG A 26 -5.09 -16.51 -4.03
N LEU A 27 -6.29 -16.32 -4.58
CA LEU A 27 -7.27 -15.36 -4.08
C LEU A 27 -7.79 -15.75 -2.69
N GLU A 28 -8.09 -17.03 -2.45
CA GLU A 28 -8.47 -17.52 -1.12
C GLU A 28 -7.33 -17.35 -0.10
N GLN A 29 -6.08 -17.55 -0.51
CA GLN A 29 -4.91 -17.28 0.35
C GLN A 29 -4.86 -15.82 0.81
N VAL A 30 -5.17 -14.85 -0.07
CA VAL A 30 -5.20 -13.41 0.27
C VAL A 30 -6.27 -13.12 1.34
N VAL A 31 -7.46 -13.69 1.17
CA VAL A 31 -8.56 -13.50 2.11
C VAL A 31 -8.24 -14.15 3.47
N THR A 32 -7.73 -15.37 3.47
CA THR A 32 -7.29 -16.09 4.68
C THR A 32 -6.17 -15.33 5.41
N LEU A 33 -5.27 -14.69 4.68
CA LEU A 33 -4.20 -13.88 5.27
C LEU A 33 -4.78 -12.65 6.00
N GLY A 34 -5.81 -12.01 5.43
CA GLY A 34 -6.50 -10.88 6.08
C GLY A 34 -7.23 -11.28 7.37
N GLU A 35 -7.91 -12.45 7.39
CA GLU A 35 -8.51 -13.02 8.61
C GLU A 35 -7.43 -13.32 9.67
N THR A 36 -6.29 -13.87 9.22
CA THR A 36 -5.15 -14.15 10.09
C THR A 36 -4.55 -12.87 10.68
N ALA A 37 -4.41 -11.81 9.87
CA ALA A 37 -3.94 -10.51 10.33
C ALA A 37 -4.87 -9.94 11.43
N GLU A 38 -6.20 -9.99 11.25
CA GLU A 38 -7.14 -9.58 12.29
C GLU A 38 -6.99 -10.39 13.57
N ARG A 39 -6.88 -11.71 13.46
CA ARG A 39 -6.73 -12.62 14.62
C ARG A 39 -5.46 -12.35 15.40
N LEU A 40 -4.37 -12.00 14.70
CA LEU A 40 -3.07 -11.69 15.30
C LEU A 40 -2.94 -10.24 15.79
N GLY A 41 -3.98 -9.41 15.66
CA GLY A 41 -4.02 -8.05 16.19
C GLY A 41 -3.27 -7.01 15.34
N PHE A 42 -3.16 -7.24 14.03
CA PHE A 42 -2.77 -6.18 13.11
C PHE A 42 -3.88 -5.13 13.00
N ASP A 43 -3.50 -3.89 12.78
CA ASP A 43 -4.42 -2.75 12.79
C ASP A 43 -5.14 -2.60 11.43
N ALA A 44 -4.48 -2.99 10.32
CA ALA A 44 -5.02 -2.87 8.97
C ALA A 44 -4.57 -4.00 8.03
N TYR A 45 -5.38 -4.25 6.99
CA TYR A 45 -5.05 -5.09 5.85
C TYR A 45 -5.32 -4.35 4.55
N ALA A 46 -4.38 -4.41 3.62
CA ALA A 46 -4.48 -3.71 2.35
C ALA A 46 -4.37 -4.65 1.15
N VAL A 47 -5.13 -4.33 0.10
CA VAL A 47 -5.02 -4.98 -1.21
C VAL A 47 -4.65 -3.93 -2.25
N GLY A 48 -3.57 -4.20 -3.02
CA GLY A 48 -3.16 -3.33 -4.12
C GLY A 48 -4.06 -3.47 -5.35
N GLU A 49 -3.98 -2.51 -6.26
CA GLU A 49 -4.58 -2.60 -7.59
C GLU A 49 -3.48 -2.69 -8.64
N ARG A 50 -3.53 -3.73 -9.47
CA ARG A 50 -2.58 -4.00 -10.53
C ARG A 50 -3.27 -4.50 -11.79
N HIS A 51 -2.85 -3.97 -12.93
CA HIS A 51 -3.32 -4.32 -14.26
C HIS A 51 -2.13 -4.61 -15.18
N ALA A 52 -2.39 -5.33 -16.27
CA ALA A 52 -1.40 -5.62 -17.32
C ALA A 52 -0.10 -6.30 -16.84
N GLY A 53 -0.15 -7.08 -15.76
CA GLY A 53 1.00 -7.78 -15.20
C GLY A 53 0.62 -9.11 -14.53
N PRO A 54 1.59 -9.83 -13.94
CA PRO A 54 1.34 -11.10 -13.27
C PRO A 54 0.78 -10.90 -11.86
N PHE A 55 -0.41 -10.32 -11.76
CA PHE A 55 -1.12 -10.00 -10.52
C PHE A 55 -2.60 -10.36 -10.64
N LEU A 56 -3.24 -10.77 -9.54
CA LEU A 56 -4.67 -11.06 -9.48
C LEU A 56 -5.47 -9.96 -8.77
N SER A 57 -4.90 -8.79 -8.60
CA SER A 57 -5.49 -7.67 -7.85
C SER A 57 -6.12 -6.58 -8.73
N SER A 58 -6.70 -6.95 -9.86
CA SER A 58 -7.37 -6.00 -10.75
C SER A 58 -8.69 -5.42 -10.20
N ALA A 59 -9.25 -6.04 -9.15
CA ALA A 59 -10.50 -5.63 -8.52
C ALA A 59 -10.37 -5.64 -6.99
N PRO A 60 -9.62 -4.69 -6.39
CA PRO A 60 -9.38 -4.68 -4.94
C PRO A 60 -10.67 -4.54 -4.13
N THR A 61 -11.69 -3.84 -4.62
CA THR A 61 -13.00 -3.71 -3.96
C THR A 61 -13.68 -5.05 -3.74
N VAL A 62 -13.56 -6.00 -4.68
CA VAL A 62 -14.16 -7.34 -4.57
C VAL A 62 -13.47 -8.15 -3.48
N LEU A 63 -12.13 -8.12 -3.42
CA LEU A 63 -11.35 -8.81 -2.39
C LEU A 63 -11.58 -8.21 -1.00
N LEU A 64 -11.59 -6.88 -0.91
CA LEU A 64 -11.86 -6.18 0.35
C LEU A 64 -13.30 -6.39 0.82
N ALA A 65 -14.28 -6.54 -0.08
CA ALA A 65 -15.67 -6.89 0.30
C ALA A 65 -15.76 -8.32 0.88
N ALA A 66 -15.03 -9.27 0.29
CA ALA A 66 -14.92 -10.62 0.86
C ALA A 66 -14.30 -10.59 2.27
N LEU A 67 -13.26 -9.79 2.48
CA LEU A 67 -12.66 -9.56 3.80
C LEU A 67 -13.59 -8.85 4.77
N ALA A 68 -14.32 -7.82 4.31
CA ALA A 68 -15.30 -7.11 5.13
C ALA A 68 -16.34 -8.05 5.75
N ALA A 69 -16.75 -9.08 4.98
CA ALA A 69 -17.72 -10.09 5.44
C ALA A 69 -17.12 -11.12 6.43
N ARG A 70 -15.80 -11.30 6.44
CA ARG A 70 -15.09 -12.29 7.27
C ARG A 70 -14.35 -11.68 8.47
N THR A 71 -14.32 -10.34 8.58
CA THR A 71 -13.61 -9.60 9.63
C THR A 71 -14.54 -8.58 10.29
N SER A 72 -14.17 -8.10 11.46
CA SER A 72 -15.03 -7.19 12.24
C SER A 72 -14.33 -5.94 12.79
N ARG A 73 -13.01 -5.94 12.88
CA ARG A 73 -12.22 -4.89 13.53
C ARG A 73 -11.14 -4.29 12.64
N ILE A 74 -10.43 -5.15 11.89
CA ILE A 74 -9.29 -4.72 11.07
C ILE A 74 -9.73 -3.68 10.03
N ARG A 75 -8.97 -2.61 9.88
CA ARG A 75 -9.21 -1.63 8.83
C ARG A 75 -8.86 -2.21 7.47
N LEU A 76 -9.62 -1.84 6.46
CA LEU A 76 -9.49 -2.32 5.10
C LEU A 76 -8.96 -1.17 4.23
N LEU A 77 -7.77 -1.35 3.67
CA LEU A 77 -7.14 -0.33 2.85
C LEU A 77 -6.93 -0.83 1.41
N THR A 78 -6.88 0.11 0.48
CA THR A 78 -6.26 -0.17 -0.80
C THR A 78 -4.76 0.13 -0.74
N GLY A 79 -3.97 -0.43 -1.65
CA GLY A 79 -2.53 -0.15 -1.64
C GLY A 79 -1.87 -0.31 -3.01
N VAL A 80 -2.33 0.52 -3.99
CA VAL A 80 -3.20 1.70 -4.06
C VAL A 80 -4.48 1.43 -4.85
N THR A 81 -5.46 2.36 -4.85
CA THR A 81 -6.47 2.50 -5.90
C THR A 81 -5.88 3.37 -7.01
N VAL A 82 -5.88 2.87 -8.24
CA VAL A 82 -5.31 3.60 -9.38
C VAL A 82 -6.35 4.59 -9.93
N VAL A 83 -6.63 5.64 -9.17
CA VAL A 83 -7.70 6.61 -9.49
C VAL A 83 -7.51 7.27 -10.85
N ALA A 84 -6.27 7.35 -11.34
CA ALA A 84 -5.97 7.93 -12.65
C ALA A 84 -6.66 7.19 -13.82
N ILE A 85 -6.87 5.86 -13.72
CA ILE A 85 -7.47 5.06 -14.79
C ILE A 85 -8.97 4.78 -14.59
N LEU A 86 -9.50 5.01 -13.39
CA LEU A 86 -10.89 4.70 -13.04
C LEU A 86 -11.84 5.89 -13.28
N ASP A 87 -13.12 5.62 -13.47
CA ASP A 87 -14.16 6.67 -13.42
C ASP A 87 -14.47 7.02 -11.97
N PRO A 88 -14.38 8.30 -11.56
CA PRO A 88 -14.57 8.70 -10.17
C PRO A 88 -15.98 8.47 -9.63
N VAL A 89 -17.02 8.39 -10.49
CA VAL A 89 -18.37 8.03 -10.07
C VAL A 89 -18.40 6.55 -9.65
N ARG A 90 -17.81 5.66 -10.46
CA ARG A 90 -17.70 4.24 -10.08
C ARG A 90 -16.88 4.04 -8.81
N VAL A 91 -15.76 4.75 -8.67
CA VAL A 91 -14.96 4.73 -7.44
C VAL A 91 -15.81 5.19 -6.25
N ALA A 92 -16.58 6.27 -6.40
CA ALA A 92 -17.43 6.77 -5.32
C ALA A 92 -18.48 5.75 -4.87
N GLU A 93 -19.16 5.09 -5.83
CA GLU A 93 -20.20 4.10 -5.54
C GLU A 93 -19.64 2.78 -4.97
N ASP A 94 -18.62 2.22 -5.61
CA ASP A 94 -18.03 0.93 -5.22
C ASP A 94 -17.42 1.01 -3.81
N TYR A 95 -16.65 2.07 -3.54
CA TYR A 95 -16.00 2.22 -2.25
C TYR A 95 -16.97 2.66 -1.14
N ALA A 96 -18.00 3.46 -1.45
CA ALA A 96 -19.05 3.74 -0.48
C ALA A 96 -19.88 2.48 -0.15
N THR A 97 -20.11 1.59 -1.13
CA THR A 97 -20.73 0.29 -0.89
C THR A 97 -19.87 -0.57 0.03
N LEU A 98 -18.56 -0.64 -0.23
CA LEU A 98 -17.61 -1.36 0.62
C LEU A 98 -17.54 -0.76 2.02
N ASP A 99 -17.58 0.56 2.14
CA ASP A 99 -17.56 1.25 3.44
C ASP A 99 -18.82 0.94 4.27
N GLN A 100 -19.99 0.89 3.64
CA GLN A 100 -21.24 0.43 4.29
C GLN A 100 -21.12 -1.03 4.75
N LEU A 101 -20.61 -1.94 3.91
CA LEU A 101 -20.41 -3.35 4.25
C LEU A 101 -19.42 -3.54 5.40
N SER A 102 -18.37 -2.74 5.43
CA SER A 102 -17.33 -2.77 6.46
C SER A 102 -17.68 -1.95 7.70
N ARG A 103 -18.78 -1.16 7.68
CA ARG A 103 -19.21 -0.27 8.76
C ARG A 103 -18.15 0.77 9.14
N GLY A 104 -17.61 1.48 8.13
CA GLY A 104 -16.67 2.58 8.31
C GLY A 104 -15.23 2.14 8.59
N ARG A 105 -14.84 0.92 8.23
CA ARG A 105 -13.45 0.44 8.37
C ARG A 105 -12.59 0.72 7.15
N LEU A 106 -13.16 1.29 6.07
CA LEU A 106 -12.47 1.54 4.83
C LEU A 106 -11.61 2.80 4.90
N GLU A 107 -10.41 2.72 4.33
CA GLU A 107 -9.60 3.87 3.94
C GLU A 107 -8.99 3.60 2.55
N LEU A 108 -8.74 4.63 1.76
CA LEU A 108 -8.14 4.49 0.45
C LEU A 108 -6.69 4.99 0.47
N VAL A 109 -5.78 4.23 -0.14
CA VAL A 109 -4.53 4.81 -0.61
C VAL A 109 -4.66 4.97 -2.12
N ILE A 110 -4.67 6.21 -2.61
CA ILE A 110 -4.77 6.49 -4.06
C ILE A 110 -3.41 6.70 -4.68
N GLY A 111 -3.28 6.40 -5.97
CA GLY A 111 -2.06 6.62 -6.73
C GLY A 111 -2.27 6.53 -8.23
N LYS A 112 -1.19 6.82 -8.98
CA LYS A 112 -1.20 6.69 -10.44
C LYS A 112 -1.01 5.26 -10.96
N GLY A 113 -0.70 4.32 -10.05
CA GLY A 113 -0.25 2.97 -10.41
C GLY A 113 1.25 2.88 -10.72
N ALA A 114 1.75 1.64 -10.82
CA ALA A 114 3.16 1.36 -11.05
C ALA A 114 3.45 0.63 -12.37
N GLU A 115 2.44 0.04 -13.02
CA GLU A 115 2.62 -0.73 -14.26
C GLU A 115 2.51 0.18 -15.48
N ALA A 116 3.49 0.12 -16.39
CA ALA A 116 3.53 0.98 -17.58
C ALA A 116 2.38 0.71 -18.57
N GLY A 117 1.85 -0.52 -18.60
CA GLY A 117 0.83 -0.90 -19.60
C GLY A 117 -0.62 -0.66 -19.18
N HIS A 118 -0.89 -0.16 -17.96
CA HIS A 118 -2.29 -0.01 -17.56
C HIS A 118 -2.98 1.17 -18.21
N PHE A 119 -2.29 2.26 -18.53
CA PHE A 119 -2.89 3.39 -19.27
C PHE A 119 -3.34 2.96 -20.66
N ASP A 120 -2.51 2.22 -21.40
CA ASP A 120 -2.86 1.65 -22.71
C ASP A 120 -4.08 0.71 -22.62
N LEU A 121 -4.13 -0.13 -21.58
CA LEU A 121 -5.23 -1.08 -21.36
C LEU A 121 -6.58 -0.36 -21.21
N PHE A 122 -6.59 0.82 -20.60
CA PHE A 122 -7.80 1.64 -20.40
C PHE A 122 -7.96 2.76 -21.44
N GLY A 123 -7.13 2.80 -22.48
CA GLY A 123 -7.21 3.78 -23.55
C GLY A 123 -6.91 5.20 -23.10
N LEU A 124 -6.03 5.37 -22.13
CA LEU A 124 -5.64 6.65 -21.54
C LEU A 124 -4.19 7.00 -21.87
N ASP A 125 -3.89 8.29 -21.90
CA ASP A 125 -2.55 8.81 -22.15
C ASP A 125 -1.73 8.83 -20.84
N GLU A 126 -0.65 8.03 -20.79
CA GLU A 126 0.27 7.99 -19.63
C GLU A 126 0.95 9.35 -19.39
N GLU A 127 1.17 10.17 -20.41
CA GLU A 127 1.77 11.50 -20.22
C GLU A 127 0.87 12.43 -19.41
N ARG A 128 -0.45 12.19 -19.44
CA ARG A 128 -1.46 12.93 -18.70
C ARG A 128 -1.80 12.33 -17.32
N GLN A 129 -1.00 11.35 -16.84
CA GLN A 129 -1.29 10.59 -15.61
C GLN A 129 -1.54 11.46 -14.36
N TRP A 130 -0.85 12.59 -14.25
CA TRP A 130 -0.98 13.48 -13.09
C TRP A 130 -2.20 14.39 -13.17
N ASP A 131 -2.55 14.86 -14.38
CA ASP A 131 -3.76 15.62 -14.62
C ASP A 131 -5.00 14.74 -14.39
N LEU A 132 -4.97 13.51 -14.93
CA LEU A 132 -5.98 12.48 -14.70
C LEU A 132 -6.18 12.20 -13.20
N GLN A 133 -5.10 11.95 -12.46
CA GLN A 133 -5.17 11.68 -11.02
C GLN A 133 -5.76 12.87 -10.26
N LYS A 134 -5.30 14.07 -10.54
CA LYS A 134 -5.75 15.29 -9.86
C LYS A 134 -7.23 15.55 -10.11
N GLU A 135 -7.67 15.58 -11.37
CA GLU A 135 -9.07 15.86 -11.71
C GLU A 135 -10.02 14.82 -11.11
N LYS A 136 -9.70 13.53 -11.30
CA LYS A 136 -10.56 12.44 -10.81
C LYS A 136 -10.61 12.37 -9.29
N TYR A 137 -9.50 12.69 -8.62
CA TYR A 137 -9.47 12.78 -7.17
C TYR A 137 -10.30 13.96 -6.64
N GLU A 138 -10.22 15.15 -7.26
CA GLU A 138 -11.01 16.31 -6.89
C GLU A 138 -12.52 16.03 -7.03
N LEU A 139 -12.92 15.36 -8.11
CA LEU A 139 -14.32 14.95 -8.29
C LEU A 139 -14.74 13.89 -7.26
N LEU A 140 -13.92 12.89 -6.98
CA LEU A 140 -14.23 11.87 -5.97
C LEU A 140 -14.50 12.50 -4.60
N ARG A 141 -13.69 13.44 -4.17
CA ARG A 141 -13.91 14.18 -2.91
C ARG A 141 -15.29 14.85 -2.89
N ARG A 142 -15.66 15.57 -3.96
CA ARG A 142 -16.95 16.23 -4.06
C ARG A 142 -18.12 15.25 -4.05
N LEU A 143 -18.00 14.14 -4.78
CA LEU A 143 -19.03 13.10 -4.81
C LEU A 143 -19.31 12.49 -3.43
N TRP A 144 -18.31 12.41 -2.54
CA TRP A 144 -18.50 11.90 -1.19
C TRP A 144 -18.96 12.94 -0.18
N SER A 145 -18.57 14.21 -0.34
CA SER A 145 -18.86 15.28 0.62
C SER A 145 -20.11 16.10 0.28
N GLU A 146 -20.50 16.17 -1.01
CA GLU A 146 -21.58 17.02 -1.49
C GLU A 146 -22.78 16.20 -2.01
N GLU A 147 -23.95 16.83 -2.07
CA GLU A 147 -25.12 16.37 -2.81
C GLU A 147 -25.34 17.30 -4.00
N GLY A 148 -25.97 16.78 -5.08
CA GLY A 148 -26.29 17.59 -6.25
C GLY A 148 -25.05 18.15 -6.96
N VAL A 149 -24.00 17.32 -7.12
CA VAL A 149 -22.73 17.73 -7.72
C VAL A 149 -22.91 18.08 -9.19
N ASP A 150 -22.56 19.32 -9.55
CA ASP A 150 -22.30 19.73 -10.92
C ASP A 150 -20.78 19.66 -11.15
N TRP A 151 -20.39 19.04 -12.26
CA TRP A 151 -19.01 18.88 -12.67
C TRP A 151 -18.81 19.14 -14.14
N GLU A 152 -17.75 19.85 -14.47
CA GLU A 152 -17.23 20.02 -15.82
C GLU A 152 -15.71 19.89 -15.74
N GLY A 153 -15.13 18.91 -16.44
CA GLY A 153 -13.72 18.58 -16.43
C GLY A 153 -13.28 18.11 -17.81
N GLU A 154 -12.00 17.79 -17.94
CA GLU A 154 -11.40 17.40 -19.21
C GLU A 154 -11.52 15.88 -19.47
N PHE A 155 -11.45 15.07 -18.39
CA PHE A 155 -11.24 13.62 -18.50
C PHE A 155 -12.49 12.77 -18.33
N ARG A 156 -13.65 13.40 -18.18
CA ARG A 156 -14.93 12.71 -18.19
C ARG A 156 -16.08 13.63 -18.61
N PRO A 157 -17.21 13.03 -19.11
CA PRO A 157 -18.42 13.81 -19.41
C PRO A 157 -18.93 14.60 -18.21
N PRO A 158 -19.55 15.77 -18.41
CA PRO A 158 -20.09 16.60 -17.34
C PRO A 158 -21.12 15.87 -16.48
N LEU A 159 -21.24 16.27 -15.22
CA LEU A 159 -22.32 15.88 -14.32
C LEU A 159 -23.23 17.07 -14.06
N LYS A 160 -24.52 16.81 -13.87
CA LYS A 160 -25.50 17.83 -13.45
C LYS A 160 -26.37 17.29 -12.32
N ASN A 161 -26.31 17.94 -11.17
CA ASN A 161 -27.11 17.65 -9.98
C ASN A 161 -27.02 16.16 -9.56
N VAL A 162 -25.81 15.59 -9.54
CA VAL A 162 -25.58 14.18 -9.24
C VAL A 162 -25.29 13.97 -7.75
N THR A 163 -26.02 13.05 -7.13
CA THR A 163 -25.72 12.51 -5.81
C THR A 163 -25.46 11.01 -5.95
N THR A 164 -24.26 10.56 -5.58
CA THR A 164 -23.93 9.11 -5.60
C THR A 164 -24.53 8.40 -4.40
N VAL A 165 -25.00 7.17 -4.62
CA VAL A 165 -25.54 6.29 -3.58
C VAL A 165 -24.96 4.87 -3.69
N PRO A 166 -24.69 4.19 -2.55
CA PRO A 166 -24.88 4.70 -1.19
C PRO A 166 -23.91 5.84 -0.86
N ARG A 167 -24.23 6.59 0.19
CA ARG A 167 -23.25 7.50 0.80
C ARG A 167 -22.28 6.69 1.66
N PRO A 168 -21.04 7.14 1.93
CA PRO A 168 -20.15 6.54 2.91
C PRO A 168 -20.80 6.40 4.29
N TYR A 169 -20.35 5.42 5.09
CA TYR A 169 -21.00 5.00 6.34
C TYR A 169 -21.07 6.11 7.40
N ALA A 170 -19.97 6.77 7.67
CA ALA A 170 -19.87 7.82 8.70
C ALA A 170 -19.22 9.11 8.18
N GLY A 171 -19.41 9.40 6.88
CA GLY A 171 -18.72 10.47 6.16
C GLY A 171 -17.61 9.92 5.25
N PRO A 172 -16.95 10.79 4.48
CA PRO A 172 -15.93 10.37 3.52
C PRO A 172 -14.83 9.53 4.19
N PRO A 173 -14.48 8.35 3.64
CA PRO A 173 -13.32 7.59 4.11
C PRO A 173 -12.04 8.41 4.01
N ARG A 174 -11.09 8.18 4.92
CA ARG A 174 -9.77 8.81 4.86
C ARG A 174 -9.07 8.38 3.57
N ILE A 175 -8.47 9.36 2.88
CA ILE A 175 -7.70 9.13 1.66
C ILE A 175 -6.24 9.43 1.93
N TRP A 176 -5.37 8.44 1.71
CA TRP A 176 -3.92 8.56 1.70
C TRP A 176 -3.43 8.73 0.28
N HIS A 177 -2.36 9.47 0.08
CA HIS A 177 -1.73 9.60 -1.22
C HIS A 177 -0.46 8.75 -1.30
N GLY A 178 -0.48 7.74 -2.18
CA GLY A 178 0.65 6.84 -2.41
C GLY A 178 1.77 7.51 -3.20
N SER A 179 3.01 7.44 -2.73
CA SER A 179 4.17 7.90 -3.47
C SER A 179 5.35 6.92 -3.35
N ALA A 180 6.00 6.65 -4.48
CA ALA A 180 7.25 5.88 -4.54
C ALA A 180 8.45 6.75 -4.93
N THR A 181 8.27 7.75 -5.80
CA THR A 181 9.38 8.51 -6.38
C THR A 181 9.03 9.95 -6.73
N SER A 182 7.76 10.25 -6.97
CA SER A 182 7.32 11.57 -7.46
C SER A 182 6.91 12.49 -6.31
N LEU A 183 7.18 13.77 -6.45
CA LEU A 183 6.72 14.83 -5.54
C LEU A 183 5.25 15.24 -5.79
N ASN A 184 4.63 14.85 -6.91
CA ASN A 184 3.25 15.23 -7.23
C ASN A 184 2.22 14.69 -6.22
N SER A 185 2.37 13.43 -5.77
CA SER A 185 1.46 12.87 -4.76
C SER A 185 1.63 13.51 -3.37
N PRO A 186 2.86 13.71 -2.84
CA PRO A 186 3.08 14.51 -1.64
C PRO A 186 2.50 15.92 -1.70
N GLU A 187 2.66 16.60 -2.83
CA GLU A 187 2.11 17.95 -3.05
C GLU A 187 0.58 17.95 -3.03
N LEU A 188 -0.04 16.99 -3.74
CA LEU A 188 -1.51 16.86 -3.77
C LEU A 188 -2.06 16.50 -2.39
N ALA A 189 -1.41 15.60 -1.65
CA ALA A 189 -1.77 15.26 -0.27
C ALA A 189 -1.72 16.50 0.63
N ALA A 190 -0.61 17.20 0.62
CA ALA A 190 -0.41 18.41 1.42
C ALA A 190 -1.44 19.48 1.12
N LYS A 191 -1.74 19.73 -0.16
CA LYS A 191 -2.75 20.72 -0.59
C LYS A 191 -4.11 20.47 0.05
N HIS A 192 -4.51 19.22 0.21
CA HIS A 192 -5.83 18.84 0.71
C HIS A 192 -5.86 18.49 2.21
N GLY A 193 -4.72 18.53 2.90
CA GLY A 193 -4.62 18.11 4.30
C GLY A 193 -4.72 16.59 4.49
N ASP A 194 -4.46 15.83 3.43
CA ASP A 194 -4.55 14.37 3.44
C ASP A 194 -3.22 13.72 3.87
N PRO A 195 -3.23 12.50 4.43
CA PRO A 195 -2.02 11.79 4.81
C PRO A 195 -1.24 11.24 3.62
N LEU A 196 0.08 11.04 3.82
CA LEU A 196 1.01 10.48 2.83
C LEU A 196 1.34 9.02 3.14
N PHE A 197 1.29 8.16 2.11
CA PHE A 197 1.77 6.78 2.15
C PHE A 197 3.00 6.63 1.25
N THR A 198 4.19 6.43 1.82
CA THR A 198 5.40 6.14 1.03
C THR A 198 5.54 4.65 0.78
N ALA A 199 5.90 4.27 -0.44
CA ALA A 199 6.06 2.85 -0.80
C ALA A 199 7.16 2.16 -0.01
N ASN A 200 8.29 2.84 0.26
CA ASN A 200 9.46 2.31 0.96
C ASN A 200 9.78 0.84 0.62
N ALA A 201 9.74 0.50 -0.68
CA ALA A 201 9.79 -0.89 -1.15
C ALA A 201 11.06 -1.25 -1.89
N ILE A 202 11.61 -0.35 -2.71
CA ILE A 202 12.71 -0.66 -3.63
C ILE A 202 13.84 0.38 -3.65
N GLN A 203 13.61 1.61 -3.17
CA GLN A 203 14.61 2.67 -3.14
C GLN A 203 15.30 2.76 -1.77
N PRO A 204 16.48 3.40 -1.68
CA PRO A 204 17.11 3.71 -0.40
C PRO A 204 16.24 4.63 0.46
N ARG A 205 16.44 4.55 1.78
CA ARG A 205 15.71 5.32 2.80
C ARG A 205 15.66 6.83 2.51
N GLU A 206 16.77 7.39 2.06
CA GLU A 206 16.93 8.82 1.81
C GLU A 206 16.01 9.34 0.70
N ALA A 207 15.65 8.48 -0.26
CA ALA A 207 14.70 8.84 -1.32
C ALA A 207 13.31 9.09 -0.74
N TYR A 208 12.85 8.24 0.17
CA TYR A 208 11.54 8.39 0.83
C TYR A 208 11.55 9.51 1.88
N ALA A 209 12.65 9.69 2.61
CA ALA A 209 12.80 10.80 3.55
C ALA A 209 12.60 12.17 2.87
N ARG A 210 13.11 12.34 1.63
CA ARG A 210 12.88 13.57 0.84
C ARG A 210 11.42 13.77 0.48
N LEU A 211 10.68 12.71 0.12
CA LEU A 211 9.24 12.81 -0.17
C LEU A 211 8.46 13.26 1.07
N ILE A 212 8.80 12.70 2.23
CA ILE A 212 8.14 13.03 3.50
C ILE A 212 8.48 14.45 3.95
N ALA A 213 9.72 14.87 3.82
CA ALA A 213 10.14 16.24 4.14
C ALA A 213 9.39 17.26 3.28
N HIS A 214 9.33 17.03 1.96
CA HIS A 214 8.57 17.88 1.03
C HIS A 214 7.07 17.91 1.38
N TYR A 215 6.48 16.76 1.68
CA TYR A 215 5.08 16.70 2.12
C TYR A 215 4.81 17.56 3.34
N ARG A 216 5.62 17.46 4.40
CA ARG A 216 5.44 18.22 5.63
C ARG A 216 5.64 19.72 5.44
N GLU A 217 6.65 20.11 4.65
CA GLU A 217 6.87 21.50 4.27
C GLU A 217 5.63 22.08 3.56
N LYS A 218 5.13 21.39 2.54
CA LYS A 218 3.94 21.83 1.80
C LYS A 218 2.67 21.79 2.63
N PHE A 219 2.52 20.82 3.54
CA PHE A 219 1.37 20.71 4.43
C PHE A 219 1.24 21.98 5.30
N GLU A 220 2.34 22.47 5.85
CA GLU A 220 2.39 23.72 6.61
C GLU A 220 2.19 24.96 5.70
N GLU A 221 2.80 25.00 4.52
CA GLU A 221 2.63 26.09 3.55
C GLU A 221 1.16 26.25 3.10
N TYR A 222 0.41 25.17 2.97
CA TYR A 222 -1.02 25.19 2.66
C TYR A 222 -1.90 25.52 3.88
N GLY A 223 -1.31 25.79 5.04
CA GLY A 223 -2.00 26.27 6.24
C GLY A 223 -2.61 25.18 7.10
N HIS A 224 -2.21 23.92 6.93
CA HIS A 224 -2.65 22.81 7.77
C HIS A 224 -1.77 22.69 9.02
N ASP A 225 -2.36 22.22 10.13
CA ASP A 225 -1.62 21.97 11.37
C ASP A 225 -0.63 20.79 11.18
N PRO A 226 0.70 21.01 11.35
CA PRO A 226 1.71 19.97 11.21
C PRO A 226 1.48 18.72 12.07
N ALA A 227 0.76 18.83 13.19
CA ALA A 227 0.40 17.70 14.04
C ALA A 227 -0.52 16.68 13.34
N HIS A 228 -1.20 17.08 12.27
CA HIS A 228 -2.07 16.23 11.45
C HIS A 228 -1.38 15.66 10.20
N ALA A 229 -0.11 15.99 9.95
CA ALA A 229 0.67 15.50 8.81
C ALA A 229 1.05 14.03 9.00
N ARG A 230 0.06 13.12 8.90
CA ARG A 230 0.23 11.68 9.10
C ARG A 230 1.00 11.03 7.95
N VAL A 231 1.87 10.09 8.30
CA VAL A 231 2.71 9.37 7.34
C VAL A 231 2.60 7.87 7.56
N ALA A 232 2.52 7.13 6.47
CA ALA A 232 2.69 5.68 6.45
C ALA A 232 3.91 5.30 5.61
N ALA A 233 4.61 4.23 6.00
CA ALA A 233 5.75 3.68 5.26
C ALA A 233 5.54 2.20 4.94
N GLY A 234 5.80 1.83 3.68
CA GLY A 234 5.82 0.45 3.24
C GLY A 234 7.09 -0.31 3.62
N SER A 235 7.25 -1.49 3.06
CA SER A 235 8.49 -2.29 3.12
C SER A 235 8.64 -3.15 1.87
N GLY A 236 9.84 -3.60 1.59
CA GLY A 236 10.18 -4.45 0.43
C GLY A 236 9.94 -5.94 0.63
N GLY A 237 9.27 -6.34 1.71
CA GLY A 237 8.99 -7.73 2.08
C GLY A 237 9.59 -8.11 3.43
N LEU A 238 9.04 -9.15 4.07
CA LEU A 238 9.38 -9.61 5.41
C LEU A 238 9.84 -11.07 5.41
N LEU A 239 11.03 -11.33 5.94
CA LEU A 239 11.61 -12.67 6.14
C LEU A 239 12.27 -12.75 7.53
N ILE A 240 11.73 -13.59 8.41
CA ILE A 240 12.17 -13.72 9.81
C ILE A 240 12.85 -15.07 10.04
N ALA A 241 13.97 -15.06 10.78
CA ALA A 241 14.61 -16.25 11.36
C ALA A 241 15.10 -15.91 12.77
N ASP A 242 15.62 -16.91 13.52
CA ASP A 242 16.04 -16.67 14.90
C ASP A 242 17.28 -15.77 14.97
N THR A 243 18.18 -15.90 14.00
CA THR A 243 19.33 -15.01 13.84
C THR A 243 19.40 -14.44 12.42
N THR A 244 20.13 -13.34 12.24
CA THR A 244 20.32 -12.75 10.90
C THR A 244 21.11 -13.69 9.99
N GLU A 245 22.08 -14.44 10.51
CA GLU A 245 22.86 -15.44 9.78
C GLU A 245 21.97 -16.59 9.30
N GLN A 246 21.04 -17.03 10.15
CA GLN A 246 20.04 -18.04 9.74
C GLN A 246 19.09 -17.48 8.65
N ALA A 247 18.67 -16.22 8.76
CA ALA A 247 17.85 -15.59 7.72
C ALA A 247 18.60 -15.53 6.38
N ILE A 248 19.88 -15.16 6.39
CA ILE A 248 20.74 -15.17 5.20
C ILE A 248 20.83 -16.58 4.61
N THR A 249 21.14 -17.57 5.44
CA THR A 249 21.29 -18.96 4.99
C THR A 249 19.99 -19.53 4.42
N ARG A 250 18.85 -19.25 5.07
CA ARG A 250 17.53 -19.79 4.69
C ARG A 250 16.97 -19.12 3.44
N TYR A 251 17.16 -17.81 3.29
CA TYR A 251 16.41 -17.02 2.30
C TYR A 251 17.26 -16.45 1.17
N ARG A 252 18.56 -16.63 1.14
CA ARG A 252 19.45 -16.11 0.07
C ARG A 252 18.97 -16.50 -1.31
N ASP A 253 18.86 -17.79 -1.58
CA ASP A 253 18.50 -18.27 -2.90
C ASP A 253 17.11 -17.79 -3.32
N LEU A 254 16.16 -17.77 -2.38
CA LEU A 254 14.80 -17.30 -2.59
C LEU A 254 14.77 -15.80 -2.93
N TYR A 255 15.45 -14.97 -2.14
CA TYR A 255 15.53 -13.54 -2.35
C TYR A 255 16.15 -13.21 -3.71
N GLU A 256 17.32 -13.75 -3.98
CA GLU A 256 18.06 -13.45 -5.22
C GLU A 256 17.36 -14.00 -6.46
N ALA A 257 16.74 -15.17 -6.38
CA ALA A 257 15.91 -15.71 -7.47
C ALA A 257 14.70 -14.81 -7.74
N LYS A 258 14.04 -14.29 -6.69
CA LYS A 258 12.93 -13.35 -6.83
C LYS A 258 13.36 -12.02 -7.43
N VAL A 259 14.50 -11.48 -7.02
CA VAL A 259 15.07 -10.25 -7.60
C VAL A 259 15.33 -10.45 -9.10
N ARG A 260 15.95 -11.58 -9.50
CA ARG A 260 16.16 -11.91 -10.93
C ARG A 260 14.85 -12.06 -11.70
N GLN A 261 13.85 -12.75 -11.14
CA GLN A 261 12.53 -12.94 -11.74
C GLN A 261 11.80 -11.60 -11.96
N SER A 262 11.95 -10.67 -11.03
CA SER A 262 11.27 -9.36 -11.06
C SER A 262 12.03 -8.29 -11.86
N PHE A 263 13.28 -8.54 -12.25
CA PHE A 263 14.09 -7.59 -12.97
C PHE A 263 13.52 -7.27 -14.37
N ARG A 264 13.50 -5.98 -14.70
CA ARG A 264 12.99 -5.44 -15.97
C ARG A 264 14.12 -4.69 -16.68
N PRO A 265 14.85 -5.31 -17.63
CA PRO A 265 16.00 -4.69 -18.28
C PRO A 265 15.70 -3.35 -18.95
N HIS A 266 14.53 -3.23 -19.60
CA HIS A 266 14.10 -2.01 -20.30
C HIS A 266 13.77 -0.84 -19.35
N LEU A 267 13.67 -1.11 -18.06
CA LEU A 267 13.41 -0.12 -17.00
C LEU A 267 14.62 0.09 -16.08
N GLU A 268 15.80 -0.45 -16.47
CA GLU A 268 17.01 -0.25 -15.69
C GLU A 268 17.38 1.25 -15.65
N GLY A 269 17.72 1.74 -14.45
CA GLY A 269 17.98 3.16 -14.22
C GLY A 269 16.74 4.04 -14.03
N LYS A 270 15.54 3.55 -14.32
CA LYS A 270 14.31 4.27 -13.97
C LYS A 270 13.96 4.04 -12.50
N ALA A 271 13.84 5.14 -11.76
CA ALA A 271 13.45 5.07 -10.34
C ALA A 271 12.10 4.39 -10.17
N GLY A 272 11.99 3.52 -9.16
CA GLY A 272 10.74 2.89 -8.78
C GLY A 272 10.45 1.53 -9.45
N TYR A 273 11.34 1.01 -10.30
CA TYR A 273 11.10 -0.26 -11.03
C TYR A 273 12.00 -1.40 -10.61
N ASN A 274 13.31 -1.19 -10.57
CA ASN A 274 14.25 -2.24 -10.18
C ASN A 274 14.94 -1.89 -8.88
N THR A 275 15.01 -2.86 -7.95
CA THR A 275 15.76 -2.66 -6.71
C THR A 275 17.26 -2.62 -6.98
N PRO A 276 18.03 -1.68 -6.37
CA PRO A 276 19.49 -1.71 -6.38
C PRO A 276 20.07 -2.80 -5.46
N PHE A 277 19.25 -3.34 -4.54
CA PHE A 277 19.67 -4.34 -3.55
C PHE A 277 19.51 -5.74 -4.15
N ARG A 278 20.53 -6.23 -4.86
CA ARG A 278 20.47 -7.49 -5.63
C ARG A 278 20.82 -8.71 -4.81
N THR A 279 21.61 -8.57 -3.76
CA THR A 279 21.95 -9.63 -2.79
C THR A 279 21.15 -9.49 -1.51
N ILE A 280 20.99 -10.58 -0.76
CA ILE A 280 20.30 -10.54 0.53
C ILE A 280 21.06 -9.69 1.55
N GLU A 281 22.40 -9.67 1.49
CA GLU A 281 23.24 -8.85 2.35
C GLU A 281 23.03 -7.36 2.09
N ASP A 282 22.97 -6.93 0.83
CA ASP A 282 22.69 -5.54 0.46
C ASP A 282 21.30 -5.13 0.95
N ALA A 283 20.32 -6.03 0.82
CA ALA A 283 18.96 -5.80 1.31
C ALA A 283 18.88 -5.62 2.83
N ILE A 284 19.64 -6.44 3.57
CA ILE A 284 19.74 -6.35 5.03
C ILE A 284 20.45 -5.07 5.45
N ALA A 285 21.55 -4.71 4.77
CA ALA A 285 22.39 -3.57 5.12
C ALA A 285 21.72 -2.23 4.85
N GLY A 286 21.15 -2.04 3.66
CA GLY A 286 20.65 -0.73 3.18
C GLY A 286 19.29 -0.75 2.49
N GLY A 287 18.72 -1.93 2.19
CA GLY A 287 17.45 -2.05 1.49
C GLY A 287 16.23 -1.84 2.40
N PRO A 288 15.05 -1.63 1.82
CA PRO A 288 13.79 -1.49 2.56
C PRO A 288 13.19 -2.82 3.01
N GLN A 289 13.81 -3.95 2.67
CA GLN A 289 13.36 -5.28 3.08
C GLN A 289 13.59 -5.49 4.58
N LEU A 290 12.60 -6.06 5.25
CA LEU A 290 12.66 -6.44 6.66
C LEU A 290 13.12 -7.90 6.75
N ILE A 291 14.45 -8.11 6.75
CA ILE A 291 15.07 -9.44 6.74
C ILE A 291 16.03 -9.57 7.92
N GLY A 292 15.92 -10.66 8.70
CA GLY A 292 16.84 -10.95 9.78
C GLY A 292 16.19 -11.54 11.02
N SER A 293 16.87 -11.38 12.16
CA SER A 293 16.30 -11.71 13.48
C SER A 293 15.23 -10.68 13.88
N PRO A 294 14.35 -11.01 14.83
CA PRO A 294 13.37 -10.07 15.36
C PRO A 294 14.01 -8.75 15.82
N GLN A 295 15.13 -8.80 16.55
CA GLN A 295 15.83 -7.59 16.99
C GLN A 295 16.32 -6.75 15.81
N ARG A 296 16.89 -7.37 14.77
CA ARG A 296 17.34 -6.66 13.56
C ARG A 296 16.19 -5.94 12.86
N ILE A 297 15.01 -6.55 12.81
CA ILE A 297 13.81 -5.97 12.20
C ILE A 297 13.28 -4.82 13.06
N ILE A 298 13.25 -4.97 14.40
CA ILE A 298 12.90 -3.91 15.34
C ILE A 298 13.78 -2.67 15.11
N ASP A 299 15.10 -2.86 15.16
CA ASP A 299 16.07 -1.78 14.99
C ASP A 299 15.88 -1.06 13.64
N LYS A 300 15.58 -1.82 12.60
CA LYS A 300 15.34 -1.27 11.26
C LYS A 300 14.06 -0.44 11.18
N ILE A 301 12.95 -0.93 11.75
CA ILE A 301 11.67 -0.19 11.77
C ILE A 301 11.82 1.09 12.62
N LEU A 302 12.45 1.00 13.79
CA LEU A 302 12.69 2.17 14.63
C LEU A 302 13.63 3.17 13.95
N GLY A 303 14.69 2.69 13.28
CA GLY A 303 15.58 3.54 12.51
C GLY A 303 14.87 4.25 11.33
N TYR A 304 13.87 3.61 10.68
CA TYR A 304 13.00 4.30 9.74
C TYR A 304 12.09 5.33 10.44
N HIS A 305 11.55 4.97 11.61
CA HIS A 305 10.69 5.89 12.37
C HIS A 305 11.43 7.17 12.78
N GLU A 306 12.68 7.07 13.19
CA GLU A 306 13.53 8.23 13.52
C GLU A 306 13.67 9.21 12.34
N HIS A 307 13.67 8.69 11.09
CA HIS A 307 13.83 9.52 9.89
C HIS A 307 12.50 9.98 9.29
N TYR A 308 11.45 9.16 9.40
CA TYR A 308 10.17 9.41 8.76
C TYR A 308 9.12 9.97 9.71
N GLY A 309 9.20 9.65 11.01
CA GLY A 309 8.15 9.94 11.98
C GLY A 309 6.80 9.37 11.54
N HIS A 310 6.81 8.14 10.97
CA HIS A 310 5.60 7.53 10.42
C HIS A 310 4.73 6.89 11.50
N ASP A 311 3.42 6.94 11.30
CA ASP A 311 2.40 6.41 12.22
C ASP A 311 2.07 4.94 11.93
N LEU A 312 2.16 4.54 10.66
CA LEU A 312 1.76 3.23 10.14
C LEU A 312 2.93 2.59 9.38
N GLN A 313 3.34 1.39 9.82
CA GLN A 313 4.28 0.53 9.09
C GLN A 313 3.52 -0.54 8.33
N SER A 314 3.64 -0.56 7.01
CA SER A 314 3.11 -1.62 6.17
C SER A 314 4.16 -2.70 5.95
N ILE A 315 3.76 -3.97 6.06
CA ILE A 315 4.60 -5.15 5.82
C ILE A 315 3.98 -6.02 4.73
N THR A 316 4.83 -6.74 3.99
CA THR A 316 4.42 -7.65 2.92
C THR A 316 5.04 -9.02 3.19
N VAL A 317 4.22 -10.08 3.24
CA VAL A 317 4.66 -11.45 3.53
C VAL A 317 4.53 -12.41 2.34
N ASP A 318 3.91 -11.97 1.26
CA ASP A 318 3.66 -12.76 0.04
C ASP A 318 4.56 -12.36 -1.15
N ALA A 319 5.57 -11.53 -0.89
CA ALA A 319 6.44 -10.98 -1.93
C ALA A 319 7.36 -12.03 -2.59
N PHE A 320 7.70 -13.10 -1.88
CA PHE A 320 8.72 -14.07 -2.29
C PHE A 320 8.15 -15.46 -2.66
N GLY A 321 6.82 -15.62 -2.66
CA GLY A 321 6.16 -16.87 -3.03
C GLY A 321 5.98 -17.85 -1.86
N GLN A 322 6.05 -17.38 -0.62
CA GLN A 322 5.82 -18.20 0.57
C GLN A 322 4.43 -18.87 0.55
N SER A 323 4.37 -20.08 1.06
CA SER A 323 3.12 -20.80 1.32
C SER A 323 2.26 -20.09 2.36
N THR A 324 0.96 -20.40 2.42
CA THR A 324 0.05 -19.87 3.45
C THR A 324 0.53 -20.14 4.87
N ALA A 325 1.13 -21.33 5.10
CA ALA A 325 1.66 -21.70 6.40
C ALA A 325 2.86 -20.82 6.79
N GLU A 326 3.80 -20.60 5.87
CA GLU A 326 4.97 -19.73 6.10
C GLU A 326 4.58 -18.26 6.29
N GLN A 327 3.60 -17.76 5.52
CA GLN A 327 3.07 -16.41 5.70
C GLN A 327 2.42 -16.25 7.08
N THR A 328 1.63 -17.25 7.52
CA THR A 328 1.00 -17.24 8.84
C THR A 328 2.03 -17.27 9.96
N GLU A 329 3.04 -18.16 9.88
CA GLU A 329 4.14 -18.23 10.84
C GLU A 329 4.87 -16.89 10.92
N THR A 330 5.18 -16.28 9.79
CA THR A 330 5.87 -15.00 9.71
C THR A 330 5.05 -13.88 10.37
N LEU A 331 3.74 -13.81 10.11
CA LEU A 331 2.87 -12.83 10.76
C LEU A 331 2.74 -13.07 12.26
N GLN A 332 2.66 -14.33 12.70
CA GLN A 332 2.61 -14.68 14.12
C GLN A 332 3.87 -14.24 14.83
N ARG A 333 5.04 -14.58 14.30
CA ARG A 333 6.33 -14.14 14.86
C ARG A 333 6.46 -12.61 14.91
N PHE A 334 6.00 -11.91 13.85
CA PHE A 334 5.99 -10.45 13.86
C PHE A 334 5.10 -9.90 14.98
N ALA A 335 3.89 -10.44 15.12
CA ALA A 335 2.93 -10.00 16.14
C ALA A 335 3.40 -10.27 17.58
N GLU A 336 4.11 -11.38 17.82
CA GLU A 336 4.56 -11.80 19.14
C GLU A 336 5.93 -11.20 19.53
N GLU A 337 6.88 -11.14 18.59
CA GLU A 337 8.28 -10.83 18.90
C GLU A 337 8.66 -9.37 18.53
N ILE A 338 7.99 -8.74 17.55
CA ILE A 338 8.38 -7.43 16.99
C ILE A 338 7.38 -6.33 17.34
N ALA A 339 6.10 -6.52 17.00
CA ALA A 339 5.08 -5.49 17.14
C ALA A 339 4.94 -4.91 18.56
N PRO A 340 5.01 -5.70 19.66
CA PRO A 340 4.87 -5.16 21.01
C PRO A 340 6.01 -4.19 21.37
N VAL A 341 7.23 -4.49 20.94
CA VAL A 341 8.40 -3.63 21.19
C VAL A 341 8.28 -2.33 20.41
N VAL A 342 8.02 -2.42 19.12
CA VAL A 342 7.91 -1.23 18.25
C VAL A 342 6.72 -0.34 18.67
N ARG A 343 5.57 -0.92 19.06
CA ARG A 343 4.42 -0.14 19.58
C ARG A 343 4.77 0.64 20.85
N ARG A 344 5.57 0.07 21.74
CA ARG A 344 6.02 0.72 22.97
C ARG A 344 7.00 1.86 22.70
N GLU A 345 8.00 1.63 21.83
CA GLU A 345 9.07 2.58 21.55
C GLU A 345 8.63 3.72 20.60
N ALA A 346 7.69 3.45 19.73
CA ALA A 346 7.14 4.42 18.75
C ALA A 346 5.61 4.41 18.80
N PRO A 347 4.97 4.95 19.85
CA PRO A 347 3.51 4.99 19.95
C PRO A 347 2.89 5.88 18.85
N SER A 348 1.68 5.53 18.40
CA SER A 348 0.93 6.31 17.43
C SER A 348 -0.54 6.41 17.86
N THR A 349 -1.12 7.60 17.72
CA THR A 349 -2.53 7.89 17.96
C THR A 349 -3.40 7.73 16.72
N LEU A 350 -2.84 7.27 15.61
CA LEU A 350 -3.61 6.99 14.40
C LEU A 350 -4.78 6.05 14.72
N TRP A 351 -6.00 6.44 14.33
CA TRP A 351 -7.26 5.73 14.60
C TRP A 351 -7.74 5.74 16.06
N GLU A 352 -7.25 6.64 16.88
CA GLU A 352 -7.69 6.85 18.27
C GLU A 352 -8.52 8.14 18.43
N GLU A 353 -8.81 8.79 17.31
CA GLU A 353 -9.56 10.06 17.23
C GLU A 353 -11.09 9.82 17.28
#